data_cfe5621193aa2d5c369bb478acea32db
#
_entry.id   cfe5621193aa2d5c369bb478acea32db
#
_cell.length_a   1.000
_cell.length_b   1.000
_cell.length_c   1.000
_cell.angle_alpha   90.00
_cell.angle_beta   90.00
_cell.angle_gamma   90.00
#
_symmetry.space_group_name_H-M   'P 1'
#
loop_
_entity.id
_entity.type
_entity.pdbx_description
1 polymer ?
#
loop_
_entity_poly.entity_id
_entity_poly.type
_entity_poly.pdbx_seq_one_letter_code
_entity_poly.pdbx_strand_id
1 'polypeptide(L)'
;MKKLLYAFVMSLPLCAAADNPPLMGWSSWNTYGFQINDSVIQAQADAMVELGFKECGYDHINIDDGFFGGRDAEGNLLIHPERFPNGLRGLVDYIHSKGLKAGIYSDAGRHFRHYGDRPSR
;
A
#
# COMPACT_ATOMS: atom_id res chain seq x y z
N MET A 1 -38.58 12.91 -54.79
CA MET A 1 -37.76 11.87 -54.18
C MET A 1 -37.19 12.43 -52.87
N LYS A 2 -37.74 12.00 -51.70
CA LYS A 2 -37.29 12.45 -50.36
C LYS A 2 -36.14 11.55 -49.90
N LYS A 3 -34.93 12.12 -49.76
CA LYS A 3 -33.77 11.41 -49.20
C LYS A 3 -33.92 11.35 -47.68
N LEU A 4 -34.15 10.16 -47.13
CA LEU A 4 -34.18 9.90 -45.70
C LEU A 4 -32.74 9.80 -45.21
N LEU A 5 -32.31 10.76 -44.38
CA LEU A 5 -31.00 10.77 -43.77
C LEU A 5 -31.12 9.99 -42.45
N TYR A 6 -30.60 8.77 -42.37
CA TYR A 6 -30.49 8.00 -41.12
C TYR A 6 -29.30 8.53 -40.33
N ALA A 7 -29.58 9.25 -39.24
CA ALA A 7 -28.58 9.58 -38.26
C ALA A 7 -28.30 8.33 -37.40
N PHE A 8 -27.14 7.71 -37.58
CA PHE A 8 -26.65 6.63 -36.75
C PHE A 8 -26.14 7.22 -35.45
N VAL A 9 -26.96 7.21 -34.40
CA VAL A 9 -26.53 7.58 -33.04
C VAL A 9 -25.74 6.42 -32.47
N MET A 10 -24.41 6.51 -32.51
CA MET A 10 -23.53 5.63 -31.75
C MET A 10 -23.72 5.93 -30.23
N SER A 11 -24.48 5.11 -29.59
CA SER A 11 -24.49 5.10 -28.11
C SER A 11 -23.14 4.54 -27.61
N LEU A 12 -22.22 5.44 -27.26
CA LEU A 12 -21.03 5.06 -26.49
C LEU A 12 -21.51 4.54 -25.14
N PRO A 13 -21.10 3.33 -24.72
CA PRO A 13 -21.37 2.91 -23.35
C PRO A 13 -20.69 3.92 -22.42
N LEU A 14 -21.49 4.66 -21.67
CA LEU A 14 -21.00 5.46 -20.55
C LEU A 14 -20.59 4.47 -19.46
N CYS A 15 -19.35 4.03 -19.51
CA CYS A 15 -18.74 3.38 -18.36
C CYS A 15 -18.73 4.42 -17.25
N ALA A 16 -19.71 4.34 -16.34
CA ALA A 16 -19.63 5.04 -15.08
C ALA A 16 -18.35 4.53 -14.41
N ALA A 17 -17.30 5.35 -14.40
CA ALA A 17 -16.13 5.09 -13.58
C ALA A 17 -16.64 5.00 -12.14
N ALA A 18 -16.36 3.89 -11.46
CA ALA A 18 -16.66 3.80 -10.04
C ALA A 18 -15.95 4.97 -9.36
N ASP A 19 -16.67 5.75 -8.56
CA ASP A 19 -16.12 6.93 -7.87
C ASP A 19 -14.94 6.55 -6.94
N ASN A 20 -14.81 5.27 -6.59
CA ASN A 20 -13.73 4.70 -5.79
C ASN A 20 -13.30 3.35 -6.40
N PRO A 21 -12.34 3.32 -7.34
CA PRO A 21 -11.77 2.07 -7.81
C PRO A 21 -11.05 1.34 -6.66
N PRO A 22 -10.96 0.00 -6.69
CA PRO A 22 -10.15 -0.75 -5.73
C PRO A 22 -8.73 -0.20 -5.67
N LEU A 23 -8.15 -0.14 -4.46
CA LEU A 23 -6.76 0.26 -4.28
C LEU A 23 -5.84 -0.74 -4.99
N MET A 24 -4.93 -0.22 -5.81
CA MET A 24 -3.94 -1.01 -6.51
C MET A 24 -2.56 -0.65 -5.98
N GLY A 25 -1.77 -1.66 -5.62
CA GLY A 25 -0.47 -1.44 -5.04
C GLY A 25 0.28 -2.72 -4.72
N TRP A 26 1.40 -2.54 -4.07
CA TRP A 26 2.23 -3.62 -3.58
C TRP A 26 2.12 -3.74 -2.05
N SER A 27 2.18 -4.97 -1.53
CA SER A 27 2.21 -5.24 -0.09
C SER A 27 3.39 -6.16 0.24
N SER A 28 4.05 -5.91 1.37
CA SER A 28 5.32 -6.55 1.71
C SER A 28 5.22 -8.02 2.12
N TRP A 29 4.07 -8.48 2.61
CA TRP A 29 3.95 -9.75 3.30
C TRP A 29 4.35 -10.97 2.48
N ASN A 30 3.78 -11.11 1.29
CA ASN A 30 3.94 -12.35 0.50
C ASN A 30 5.38 -12.63 0.07
N THR A 31 6.23 -11.59 -0.02
CA THR A 31 7.63 -11.72 -0.42
C THR A 31 8.56 -11.75 0.78
N TYR A 32 8.31 -10.88 1.75
CA TYR A 32 9.29 -10.61 2.82
C TYR A 32 8.82 -11.06 4.22
N GLY A 33 7.51 -11.28 4.44
CA GLY A 33 7.00 -11.56 5.78
C GLY A 33 7.49 -10.50 6.77
N PHE A 34 8.09 -10.93 7.87
CA PHE A 34 8.70 -10.04 8.87
C PHE A 34 10.06 -9.46 8.47
N GLN A 35 10.63 -9.85 7.34
CA GLN A 35 11.98 -9.42 6.91
C GLN A 35 11.94 -8.10 6.15
N ILE A 36 11.15 -7.15 6.62
CA ILE A 36 11.05 -5.80 6.07
C ILE A 36 11.88 -4.81 6.89
N ASN A 37 12.37 -3.79 6.22
CA ASN A 37 13.05 -2.63 6.80
C ASN A 37 12.94 -1.43 5.85
N ASP A 38 13.45 -0.27 6.28
CA ASP A 38 13.44 0.96 5.47
C ASP A 38 13.94 0.72 4.04
N SER A 39 15.10 0.05 3.89
CA SER A 39 15.75 -0.14 2.58
C SER A 39 14.92 -1.01 1.65
N VAL A 40 14.30 -2.08 2.18
CA VAL A 40 13.44 -2.98 1.39
C VAL A 40 12.23 -2.21 0.87
N ILE A 41 11.55 -1.46 1.73
CA ILE A 41 10.35 -0.71 1.34
C ILE A 41 10.70 0.40 0.33
N GLN A 42 11.81 1.12 0.52
CA GLN A 42 12.28 2.13 -0.42
C GLN A 42 12.59 1.54 -1.78
N ALA A 43 13.29 0.40 -1.83
CA ALA A 43 13.60 -0.29 -3.08
C ALA A 43 12.33 -0.74 -3.83
N GLN A 44 11.28 -1.15 -3.14
CA GLN A 44 10.01 -1.50 -3.77
C GLN A 44 9.27 -0.26 -4.30
N ALA A 45 9.34 0.86 -3.59
CA ALA A 45 8.79 2.13 -4.07
C ALA A 45 9.51 2.61 -5.35
N ASP A 46 10.85 2.48 -5.39
CA ASP A 46 11.63 2.80 -6.58
C ASP A 46 11.25 1.89 -7.76
N ALA A 47 11.21 0.58 -7.54
CA ALA A 47 10.83 -0.38 -8.57
C ALA A 47 9.43 -0.14 -9.13
N MET A 48 8.46 0.25 -8.30
CA MET A 48 7.10 0.59 -8.75
C MET A 48 7.10 1.74 -9.75
N VAL A 49 7.95 2.74 -9.56
CA VAL A 49 8.09 3.87 -10.49
C VAL A 49 8.93 3.48 -11.70
N GLU A 50 10.11 2.89 -11.50
CA GLU A 50 11.05 2.56 -12.58
C GLU A 50 10.48 1.55 -13.58
N LEU A 51 9.65 0.62 -13.13
CA LEU A 51 9.02 -0.40 -13.97
C LEU A 51 7.67 0.05 -14.57
N GLY A 52 7.24 1.29 -14.33
CA GLY A 52 6.01 1.84 -14.91
C GLY A 52 4.71 1.34 -14.27
N PHE A 53 4.75 0.70 -13.10
CA PHE A 53 3.54 0.26 -12.41
C PHE A 53 2.68 1.43 -11.94
N LYS A 54 3.32 2.51 -11.51
CA LYS A 54 2.63 3.74 -11.09
C LYS A 54 1.75 4.30 -12.22
N GLU A 55 2.25 4.36 -13.45
CA GLU A 55 1.53 4.85 -14.63
C GLU A 55 0.34 3.95 -14.98
N CYS A 56 0.39 2.68 -14.56
CA CYS A 56 -0.71 1.73 -14.70
C CYS A 56 -1.72 1.79 -13.55
N GLY A 57 -1.54 2.73 -12.59
CA GLY A 57 -2.46 2.94 -11.47
C GLY A 57 -2.11 2.16 -10.19
N TYR A 58 -0.97 1.47 -10.15
CA TYR A 58 -0.45 0.84 -8.91
C TYR A 58 0.30 1.90 -8.10
N ASP A 59 -0.41 2.66 -7.30
CA ASP A 59 0.12 3.84 -6.61
C ASP A 59 0.25 3.70 -5.09
N HIS A 60 0.00 2.51 -4.54
CA HIS A 60 0.08 2.24 -3.11
C HIS A 60 1.26 1.32 -2.77
N ILE A 61 2.02 1.69 -1.73
CA ILE A 61 2.99 0.85 -1.03
C ILE A 61 2.42 0.55 0.35
N ASN A 62 2.05 -0.71 0.59
CA ASN A 62 1.48 -1.14 1.87
C ASN A 62 2.56 -1.83 2.70
N ILE A 63 2.90 -1.22 3.82
CA ILE A 63 3.79 -1.79 4.83
C ILE A 63 2.95 -2.77 5.65
N ASP A 64 3.17 -4.05 5.40
CA ASP A 64 2.50 -5.13 6.08
C ASP A 64 3.14 -5.41 7.45
N ASP A 65 2.83 -6.52 8.07
CA ASP A 65 3.36 -6.87 9.39
C ASP A 65 4.90 -6.86 9.42
N GLY A 66 5.48 -6.63 10.60
CA GLY A 66 6.93 -6.55 10.80
C GLY A 66 7.45 -5.15 11.16
N PHE A 67 6.64 -4.10 11.07
CA PHE A 67 7.02 -2.74 11.51
C PHE A 67 6.85 -2.54 13.03
N PHE A 68 6.09 -3.39 13.68
CA PHE A 68 5.68 -3.24 15.07
C PHE A 68 6.81 -3.66 16.03
N GLY A 69 7.12 -2.79 17.00
CA GLY A 69 8.17 -2.99 18.00
C GLY A 69 7.65 -3.18 19.43
N GLY A 70 6.32 -3.26 19.60
CA GLY A 70 5.70 -3.38 20.92
C GLY A 70 4.85 -2.17 21.30
N ARG A 71 4.62 -2.01 22.59
CA ARG A 71 3.92 -0.84 23.17
C ARG A 71 4.74 -0.28 24.33
N ASP A 72 4.66 1.03 24.53
CA ASP A 72 5.19 1.69 25.70
C ASP A 72 4.29 1.48 26.94
N ALA A 73 4.70 2.06 28.08
CA ALA A 73 3.96 1.97 29.34
C ALA A 73 2.57 2.62 29.26
N GLU A 74 2.41 3.59 28.38
CA GLU A 74 1.16 4.32 28.11
C GLU A 74 0.28 3.61 27.09
N GLY A 75 0.77 2.51 26.47
CA GLY A 75 0.06 1.70 25.50
C GLY A 75 0.18 2.19 24.05
N ASN A 76 1.03 3.17 23.76
CA ASN A 76 1.29 3.64 22.42
C ASN A 76 2.06 2.60 21.60
N LEU A 77 1.78 2.50 20.31
CA LEU A 77 2.51 1.63 19.40
C LEU A 77 3.97 2.11 19.24
N LEU A 78 4.91 1.20 19.38
CA LEU A 78 6.31 1.41 19.08
C LEU A 78 6.67 0.80 17.73
N ILE A 79 7.51 1.52 16.99
CA ILE A 79 8.06 1.02 15.73
C ILE A 79 9.29 0.19 16.03
N HIS A 80 9.51 -0.90 15.29
CA HIS A 80 10.64 -1.80 15.47
C HIS A 80 11.98 -1.04 15.24
N PRO A 81 12.82 -0.86 16.27
CA PRO A 81 13.94 0.08 16.20
C PRO A 81 15.07 -0.37 15.28
N GLU A 82 15.27 -1.67 15.11
CA GLU A 82 16.33 -2.19 14.23
C GLU A 82 15.90 -2.16 12.74
N ARG A 83 14.62 -2.38 12.46
CA ARG A 83 14.11 -2.40 11.09
C ARG A 83 13.84 -1.01 10.56
N PHE A 84 13.39 -0.13 11.45
CA PHE A 84 13.00 1.26 11.11
C PHE A 84 13.65 2.23 12.12
N PRO A 85 14.98 2.38 12.08
CA PRO A 85 15.72 3.14 13.09
C PRO A 85 15.34 4.62 13.14
N ASN A 86 14.81 5.16 12.04
CA ASN A 86 14.35 6.54 11.94
C ASN A 86 12.82 6.67 12.09
N GLY A 87 12.14 5.59 12.52
CA GLY A 87 10.69 5.51 12.54
C GLY A 87 10.09 5.45 11.14
N LEU A 88 8.75 5.51 11.04
CA LEU A 88 8.07 5.41 9.75
C LEU A 88 7.94 6.76 9.01
N ARG A 89 8.15 7.89 9.69
CA ARG A 89 7.89 9.20 9.09
C ARG A 89 8.77 9.45 7.86
N GLY A 90 10.08 9.23 7.99
CA GLY A 90 11.00 9.43 6.87
C GLY A 90 10.73 8.48 5.70
N LEU A 91 10.32 7.22 6.00
CA LEU A 91 9.94 6.25 4.99
C LEU A 91 8.67 6.68 4.24
N VAL A 92 7.66 7.16 4.95
CA VAL A 92 6.42 7.69 4.36
C VAL A 92 6.71 8.90 3.47
N ASP A 93 7.53 9.83 3.95
CA ASP A 93 7.94 11.01 3.17
C ASP A 93 8.71 10.61 1.90
N TYR A 94 9.54 9.56 1.97
CA TYR A 94 10.21 8.98 0.81
C TYR A 94 9.23 8.42 -0.22
N ILE A 95 8.28 7.59 0.21
CA ILE A 95 7.24 7.02 -0.65
C ILE A 95 6.44 8.15 -1.34
N HIS A 96 6.06 9.17 -0.58
CA HIS A 96 5.34 10.34 -1.11
C HIS A 96 6.19 11.13 -2.11
N SER A 97 7.49 11.23 -1.91
CA SER A 97 8.40 11.92 -2.85
C SER A 97 8.44 11.25 -4.24
N LYS A 98 8.12 9.94 -4.31
CA LYS A 98 7.97 9.20 -5.57
C LYS A 98 6.58 9.36 -6.20
N GLY A 99 5.69 10.12 -5.54
CA GLY A 99 4.29 10.30 -5.94
C GLY A 99 3.45 9.05 -5.73
N LEU A 100 3.86 8.18 -4.82
CA LEU A 100 3.14 7.01 -4.34
C LEU A 100 2.44 7.32 -3.02
N LYS A 101 1.53 6.46 -2.61
CA LYS A 101 0.81 6.52 -1.34
C LYS A 101 1.34 5.44 -0.41
N ALA A 102 1.51 5.77 0.87
CA ALA A 102 1.90 4.80 1.89
C ALA A 102 0.66 4.27 2.61
N GLY A 103 0.57 2.95 2.75
CA GLY A 103 -0.45 2.26 3.51
C GLY A 103 0.16 1.45 4.65
N ILE A 104 -0.59 1.31 5.73
CA ILE A 104 -0.25 0.49 6.89
C ILE A 104 -1.55 0.02 7.54
N TYR A 105 -1.51 -1.10 8.25
CA TYR A 105 -2.65 -1.57 9.03
C TYR A 105 -2.23 -2.02 10.43
N SER A 106 -3.20 -2.18 11.30
CA SER A 106 -2.99 -2.71 12.65
C SER A 106 -4.26 -3.40 13.13
N ASP A 107 -4.11 -4.35 14.06
CA ASP A 107 -5.22 -4.97 14.76
C ASP A 107 -5.96 -3.97 15.67
N ALA A 108 -7.28 -4.09 15.73
CA ALA A 108 -8.12 -3.35 16.67
C ALA A 108 -8.07 -3.93 18.10
N GLY A 109 -7.34 -5.01 18.33
CA GLY A 109 -7.23 -5.72 19.61
C GLY A 109 -6.32 -5.01 20.62
N ARG A 110 -6.51 -5.30 21.91
CA ARG A 110 -5.64 -4.81 22.99
C ARG A 110 -4.20 -5.34 22.92
N HIS A 111 -4.00 -6.48 22.26
CA HIS A 111 -2.72 -7.14 22.12
C HIS A 111 -2.47 -7.37 20.64
N PHE A 112 -1.55 -6.61 20.09
CA PHE A 112 -0.98 -6.92 18.80
C PHE A 112 -0.11 -8.16 18.97
N ARG A 113 -0.60 -9.32 18.55
CA ARG A 113 0.20 -10.54 18.56
C ARG A 113 0.89 -10.68 17.20
N HIS A 114 2.20 -10.62 17.19
CA HIS A 114 2.95 -11.13 16.06
C HIS A 114 2.54 -12.57 15.77
N TYR A 115 2.35 -12.90 14.50
CA TYR A 115 2.01 -14.26 14.09
C TYR A 115 3.04 -15.31 14.55
N GLY A 116 4.28 -14.86 14.92
CA GLY A 116 5.36 -15.67 15.46
C GLY A 116 5.32 -15.90 16.97
N ASP A 117 4.49 -15.18 17.72
CA ASP A 117 4.41 -15.27 19.20
C ASP A 117 3.41 -16.34 19.68
N ARG A 118 2.96 -17.23 18.79
CA ARG A 118 2.19 -18.39 19.24
C ARG A 118 3.11 -19.35 19.98
N PRO A 119 2.83 -19.68 21.26
CA PRO A 119 3.53 -20.77 21.89
C PRO A 119 3.32 -22.02 21.05
N SER A 120 4.40 -22.70 20.69
CA SER A 120 4.36 -24.02 20.09
C SER A 120 3.49 -24.91 20.98
N ARG A 121 2.40 -25.41 20.42
CA ARG A 121 1.56 -26.43 21.08
C ARG A 121 2.29 -27.75 21.12
#